data_dde18b5a18a122ac9c472b63cf64a16b
#
_entry.id   dde18b5a18a122ac9c472b63cf64a16b
#
_cell.length_a   1.000
_cell.length_b   1.000
_cell.length_c   1.000
_cell.angle_alpha   90.00
_cell.angle_beta   90.00
_cell.angle_gamma   90.00
#
_symmetry.space_group_name_H-M   'P 1'
#
loop_
_entity.id
_entity.type
_entity.pdbx_description
1 polymer ?
#
loop_
_entity_poly.entity_id
_entity_poly.type
_entity_poly.pdbx_seq_one_letter_code
_entity_poly.pdbx_strand_id
1 'polypeptide(L)'
;MKISNPVLTGFHADPSMIRVGDTYYIANSTFEWFPGVRLHESKDLVHWNILPSPLSRSSQLDMRGNPSSGGIWAPDLSYADNKFWLIYTDVKVVNGAFKDCTNYLVTAEDIHGPWSEPVRINGVGFDASLFHDDDGRKYLVQQTWDFREYHHQFDGITLTEFDVDTMKLKPETARTIWDGTSVKITEGPHLYKKDGWYYLFAAEGGTVYEHQESVARSRTLDECSFEVMPNGPFIGNFDTPDTYLQKQGHGALVDTPSGEWYYASLCGRPWRHDTEPAHGTRGWCTLGRETSIQKVEWDEDGWPRVVGGHGGQRYVDAPKDAIETVAPATRDERDEFESDELGLNWNTLRVPFTDAMGTVGGGKLALRGQGSLCNLFDLSLVARRWQAFDFDAETKVRFDPKNYMQMAGLTNYYDDLCWSWAFVTWDEKRHARVIEVAQNDFNQYTSFLKDDAIVVPEDAEAVWLRTKVRTEYYSYEYSFDGEHFTEIPVRLDAKILSDDYVNQRYGGFFTGTFVGLACVDLSGYDAKAEFDYFDYRELPDNR
;
A
#
# COMPACT_ATOMS: atom_id res chain seq x y z
N MET A 1 8.32 -26.00 -7.49
CA MET A 1 7.68 -24.67 -7.71
C MET A 1 8.62 -23.58 -7.22
N LYS A 2 8.58 -22.37 -7.80
CA LYS A 2 9.38 -21.22 -7.38
C LYS A 2 8.48 -20.05 -7.02
N ILE A 3 8.79 -19.40 -5.93
CA ILE A 3 8.27 -18.07 -5.58
C ILE A 3 9.03 -17.08 -6.44
N SER A 4 8.31 -16.22 -7.17
CA SER A 4 8.88 -15.11 -7.95
C SER A 4 8.62 -13.80 -7.23
N ASN A 5 9.65 -13.16 -6.72
CA ASN A 5 9.55 -11.91 -5.98
C ASN A 5 9.55 -10.66 -6.88
N PRO A 6 8.74 -9.65 -6.54
CA PRO A 6 7.79 -9.61 -5.44
C PRO A 6 6.57 -10.50 -5.72
N VAL A 7 6.01 -11.12 -4.66
CA VAL A 7 4.80 -11.94 -4.76
C VAL A 7 3.52 -11.13 -4.87
N LEU A 8 3.50 -9.94 -4.25
CA LEU A 8 2.45 -8.95 -4.38
C LEU A 8 3.06 -7.70 -5.01
N THR A 9 2.78 -7.47 -6.29
CA THR A 9 3.31 -6.34 -7.05
C THR A 9 2.44 -5.11 -6.91
N GLY A 10 3.04 -3.93 -7.07
CA GLY A 10 2.40 -2.67 -6.77
C GLY A 10 2.36 -2.41 -5.26
N PHE A 11 1.68 -1.36 -4.85
CA PHE A 11 1.64 -0.95 -3.46
C PHE A 11 1.01 -2.01 -2.53
N HIS A 12 1.88 -2.79 -1.85
CA HIS A 12 1.58 -3.78 -0.82
C HIS A 12 2.69 -3.75 0.23
N ALA A 13 2.68 -2.70 1.06
CA ALA A 13 3.72 -2.44 2.06
C ALA A 13 3.46 -3.18 3.38
N ASP A 14 4.50 -3.27 4.20
CA ASP A 14 4.46 -3.67 5.61
C ASP A 14 3.68 -4.99 5.83
N PRO A 15 4.14 -6.12 5.22
CA PRO A 15 3.40 -7.37 5.29
C PRO A 15 3.48 -8.01 6.68
N SER A 16 2.32 -8.24 7.32
CA SER A 16 2.18 -9.18 8.43
C SER A 16 1.67 -10.51 7.87
N MET A 17 2.47 -11.56 7.98
CA MET A 17 2.17 -12.88 7.41
C MET A 17 1.99 -13.92 8.52
N ILE A 18 0.89 -14.67 8.45
CA ILE A 18 0.61 -15.79 9.36
C ILE A 18 0.20 -17.03 8.59
N ARG A 19 0.21 -18.17 9.29
CA ARG A 19 -0.35 -19.45 8.82
C ARG A 19 -1.43 -19.96 9.77
N VAL A 20 -2.55 -20.38 9.21
CA VAL A 20 -3.60 -21.08 9.97
C VAL A 20 -3.92 -22.39 9.23
N GLY A 21 -3.59 -23.51 9.85
CA GLY A 21 -3.69 -24.81 9.20
C GLY A 21 -2.72 -24.92 8.01
N ASP A 22 -3.26 -25.07 6.81
CA ASP A 22 -2.54 -25.17 5.53
C ASP A 22 -2.60 -23.88 4.70
N THR A 23 -3.14 -22.81 5.26
CA THR A 23 -3.38 -21.55 4.54
C THR A 23 -2.54 -20.43 5.14
N TYR A 24 -1.88 -19.67 4.28
CA TYR A 24 -1.11 -18.48 4.62
C TYR A 24 -1.94 -17.24 4.34
N TYR A 25 -1.82 -16.24 5.20
CA TYR A 25 -2.49 -14.95 5.06
C TYR A 25 -1.48 -13.82 5.18
N ILE A 26 -1.64 -12.78 4.34
CA ILE A 26 -0.87 -11.54 4.44
C ILE A 26 -1.84 -10.37 4.62
N ALA A 27 -1.55 -9.52 5.60
CA ALA A 27 -2.16 -8.21 5.79
C ALA A 27 -1.16 -7.12 5.43
N ASN A 28 -1.58 -6.13 4.63
CA ASN A 28 -0.75 -5.00 4.21
C ASN A 28 -1.36 -3.67 4.61
N SER A 29 -0.52 -2.66 4.80
CA SER A 29 -0.89 -1.25 4.96
C SER A 29 -1.64 -0.72 3.75
N THR A 30 -2.60 0.16 4.00
CA THR A 30 -3.34 0.85 2.92
C THR A 30 -3.24 2.37 3.01
N PHE A 31 -2.67 2.88 4.09
CA PHE A 31 -2.57 4.32 4.35
C PHE A 31 -3.92 5.02 4.15
N GLU A 32 -4.00 6.08 3.37
CA GLU A 32 -5.23 6.82 3.09
C GLU A 32 -6.21 6.11 2.13
N TRP A 33 -5.84 4.96 1.58
CA TRP A 33 -6.69 4.21 0.67
C TRP A 33 -7.69 3.32 1.39
N PHE A 34 -8.95 3.41 0.98
CA PHE A 34 -10.08 2.64 1.50
C PHE A 34 -10.49 1.54 0.49
N PRO A 35 -10.89 0.34 0.94
CA PRO A 35 -11.04 -0.11 2.31
C PRO A 35 -9.69 -0.35 3.00
N GLY A 36 -9.68 -0.24 4.35
CA GLY A 36 -8.48 -0.36 5.16
C GLY A 36 -8.02 -1.79 5.38
N VAL A 37 -6.70 -1.97 5.34
CA VAL A 37 -5.98 -3.25 5.39
C VAL A 37 -6.30 -4.15 4.19
N ARG A 38 -5.29 -4.39 3.36
CA ARG A 38 -5.40 -5.34 2.25
C ARG A 38 -5.07 -6.75 2.77
N LEU A 39 -5.97 -7.69 2.52
CA LEU A 39 -5.75 -9.10 2.86
C LEU A 39 -5.55 -9.95 1.60
N HIS A 40 -4.65 -10.93 1.73
CA HIS A 40 -4.44 -11.98 0.73
C HIS A 40 -4.34 -13.34 1.40
N GLU A 41 -4.65 -14.40 0.66
CA GLU A 41 -4.46 -15.79 1.08
C GLU A 41 -3.67 -16.59 0.04
N SER A 42 -2.96 -17.61 0.51
CA SER A 42 -2.23 -18.57 -0.33
C SER A 42 -2.14 -19.94 0.36
N LYS A 43 -2.02 -21.02 -0.43
CA LYS A 43 -1.71 -22.37 0.05
C LYS A 43 -0.31 -22.84 -0.34
N ASP A 44 0.43 -22.02 -1.08
CA ASP A 44 1.71 -22.42 -1.66
C ASP A 44 2.80 -21.33 -1.56
N LEU A 45 2.48 -20.15 -1.04
CA LEU A 45 3.32 -18.94 -1.00
C LEU A 45 3.70 -18.39 -2.40
N VAL A 46 3.15 -18.96 -3.47
CA VAL A 46 3.40 -18.56 -4.86
C VAL A 46 2.22 -17.81 -5.44
N HIS A 47 1.03 -18.34 -5.25
CA HIS A 47 -0.22 -17.81 -5.79
C HIS A 47 -1.04 -17.21 -4.66
N TRP A 48 -1.37 -15.93 -4.79
CA TRP A 48 -2.06 -15.15 -3.77
C TRP A 48 -3.40 -14.64 -4.29
N ASN A 49 -4.46 -14.94 -3.58
CA ASN A 49 -5.80 -14.43 -3.83
C ASN A 49 -6.09 -13.27 -2.90
N ILE A 50 -6.70 -12.22 -3.46
CA ILE A 50 -7.18 -11.09 -2.70
C ILE A 50 -8.45 -11.46 -1.92
N LEU A 51 -8.53 -11.05 -0.66
CA LEU A 51 -9.68 -11.24 0.21
C LEU A 51 -10.42 -9.92 0.47
N PRO A 52 -11.69 -9.97 0.90
CA PRO A 52 -12.38 -8.79 1.41
C PRO A 52 -11.59 -8.13 2.55
N SER A 53 -11.48 -6.81 2.49
CA SER A 53 -10.76 -6.05 3.51
C SER A 53 -11.52 -6.01 4.85
N PRO A 54 -10.84 -6.13 6.00
CA PRO A 54 -11.47 -6.16 7.32
C PRO A 54 -12.10 -4.84 7.73
N LEU A 55 -11.57 -3.72 7.23
CA LEU A 55 -12.04 -2.37 7.57
C LEU A 55 -12.80 -1.76 6.40
N SER A 56 -14.03 -2.21 6.19
CA SER A 56 -14.87 -1.84 5.05
C SER A 56 -16.03 -0.89 5.40
N ARG A 57 -16.21 -0.55 6.68
CA ARG A 57 -17.29 0.31 7.17
C ARG A 57 -16.77 1.61 7.76
N SER A 58 -17.53 2.71 7.57
CA SER A 58 -17.20 4.01 8.17
C SER A 58 -17.14 3.98 9.71
N SER A 59 -17.88 3.05 10.34
CA SER A 59 -17.83 2.85 11.80
C SER A 59 -16.52 2.24 12.27
N GLN A 60 -15.84 1.49 11.39
CA GLN A 60 -14.54 0.88 11.69
C GLN A 60 -13.37 1.83 11.39
N LEU A 61 -13.52 2.67 10.36
CA LEU A 61 -12.44 3.51 9.87
C LEU A 61 -12.99 4.80 9.24
N ASP A 62 -12.67 5.94 9.86
CA ASP A 62 -12.94 7.27 9.31
C ASP A 62 -11.60 7.99 9.06
N MET A 63 -11.24 8.13 7.79
CA MET A 63 -10.00 8.77 7.37
C MET A 63 -10.21 10.15 6.72
N ARG A 64 -11.41 10.71 6.78
CA ARG A 64 -11.68 12.06 6.24
C ARG A 64 -10.73 13.08 6.85
N GLY A 65 -10.05 13.83 5.99
CA GLY A 65 -9.06 14.82 6.39
C GLY A 65 -7.70 14.27 6.79
N ASN A 66 -7.49 12.94 6.76
CA ASN A 66 -6.14 12.38 6.96
C ASN A 66 -5.20 12.89 5.86
N PRO A 67 -3.98 13.29 6.20
CA PRO A 67 -2.99 13.64 5.19
C PRO A 67 -2.65 12.43 4.31
N SER A 68 -2.11 12.68 3.13
CA SER A 68 -1.50 11.63 2.32
C SER A 68 -0.36 10.96 3.10
N SER A 69 -0.21 9.65 2.94
CA SER A 69 0.64 8.78 3.77
C SER A 69 0.25 8.70 5.25
N GLY A 70 -0.90 9.25 5.66
CA GLY A 70 -1.57 8.98 6.92
C GLY A 70 -2.50 7.76 6.81
N GLY A 71 -3.43 7.59 7.76
CA GLY A 71 -4.38 6.47 7.77
C GLY A 71 -3.77 5.17 8.27
N ILE A 72 -3.98 4.07 7.57
CA ILE A 72 -3.65 2.72 8.04
C ILE A 72 -2.18 2.38 7.82
N TRP A 73 -1.41 2.47 8.91
CA TRP A 73 -0.02 2.00 8.97
C TRP A 73 0.03 0.58 9.50
N ALA A 74 1.12 -0.10 9.17
CA ALA A 74 1.49 -1.47 9.50
C ALA A 74 0.48 -2.26 10.35
N PRO A 75 -0.43 -3.01 9.72
CA PRO A 75 -1.34 -3.88 10.45
C PRO A 75 -0.61 -5.14 10.90
N ASP A 76 -0.93 -5.66 12.07
CA ASP A 76 -0.54 -6.99 12.49
C ASP A 76 -1.73 -7.92 12.53
N LEU A 77 -1.65 -9.01 11.78
CA LEU A 77 -2.61 -10.10 11.76
C LEU A 77 -2.06 -11.25 12.60
N SER A 78 -2.84 -11.74 13.56
CA SER A 78 -2.50 -12.90 14.36
C SER A 78 -3.69 -13.85 14.53
N TYR A 79 -3.43 -15.10 14.93
CA TYR A 79 -4.48 -16.10 15.17
C TYR A 79 -4.24 -16.82 16.49
N ALA A 80 -5.18 -16.70 17.39
CA ALA A 80 -5.17 -17.39 18.67
C ALA A 80 -6.61 -17.55 19.19
N ASP A 81 -6.84 -18.49 20.09
CA ASP A 81 -8.15 -18.73 20.70
C ASP A 81 -9.27 -18.94 19.67
N ASN A 82 -8.95 -19.61 18.56
CA ASN A 82 -9.83 -19.89 17.42
C ASN A 82 -10.43 -18.65 16.76
N LYS A 83 -9.72 -17.52 16.78
CA LYS A 83 -10.12 -16.30 16.07
C LYS A 83 -8.92 -15.53 15.54
N PHE A 84 -9.18 -14.74 14.55
CA PHE A 84 -8.25 -13.75 14.00
C PHE A 84 -8.28 -12.47 14.85
N TRP A 85 -7.11 -11.91 15.08
CA TRP A 85 -6.88 -10.64 15.73
C TRP A 85 -6.14 -9.75 14.73
N LEU A 86 -6.62 -8.53 14.54
CA LEU A 86 -5.99 -7.56 13.67
C LEU A 86 -5.80 -6.25 14.43
N ILE A 87 -4.54 -5.90 14.67
CA ILE A 87 -4.17 -4.57 15.17
C ILE A 87 -3.78 -3.71 13.98
N TYR A 88 -4.14 -2.45 14.00
CA TYR A 88 -3.75 -1.44 13.02
C TYR A 88 -3.60 -0.08 13.68
N THR A 89 -2.75 0.76 13.10
CA THR A 89 -2.59 2.15 13.51
C THR A 89 -3.33 3.05 12.53
N ASP A 90 -4.23 3.92 12.99
CA ASP A 90 -4.79 5.01 12.19
C ASP A 90 -4.04 6.31 12.52
N VAL A 91 -3.27 6.80 11.56
CA VAL A 91 -2.40 7.97 11.68
C VAL A 91 -3.08 9.20 11.13
N LYS A 92 -3.41 10.14 12.03
CA LYS A 92 -4.07 11.41 11.69
C LYS A 92 -3.10 12.55 11.42
N VAL A 93 -1.90 12.50 11.98
CA VAL A 93 -0.84 13.50 11.80
C VAL A 93 0.48 12.80 11.52
N VAL A 94 1.00 12.97 10.31
CA VAL A 94 2.25 12.33 9.85
C VAL A 94 3.46 13.21 10.16
N ASN A 95 3.37 14.51 9.91
CA ASN A 95 4.50 15.44 9.99
C ASN A 95 4.56 16.17 11.32
N GLY A 96 5.78 16.56 11.70
CA GLY A 96 6.02 17.33 12.92
C GLY A 96 6.34 16.48 14.15
N ALA A 97 6.48 17.13 15.29
CA ALA A 97 6.89 16.47 16.54
C ALA A 97 5.77 15.58 17.09
N PHE A 98 4.54 16.02 16.99
CA PHE A 98 3.39 15.22 17.44
C PHE A 98 2.87 14.37 16.29
N LYS A 99 2.84 13.04 16.48
CA LYS A 99 2.13 12.11 15.61
C LYS A 99 0.88 11.64 16.33
N ASP A 100 -0.30 11.94 15.75
CA ASP A 100 -1.54 11.36 16.25
C ASP A 100 -1.72 9.97 15.64
N CYS A 101 -1.13 8.98 16.31
CA CYS A 101 -1.19 7.57 15.96
C CYS A 101 -2.11 6.86 16.94
N THR A 102 -3.23 6.31 16.49
CA THR A 102 -4.11 5.54 17.36
C THR A 102 -4.11 4.08 16.94
N ASN A 103 -3.73 3.20 17.86
CA ASN A 103 -3.79 1.76 17.68
C ASN A 103 -5.19 1.24 18.00
N TYR A 104 -5.76 0.45 17.09
CA TYR A 104 -7.06 -0.19 17.22
C TYR A 104 -6.93 -1.70 17.02
N LEU A 105 -7.86 -2.43 17.62
CA LEU A 105 -8.00 -3.87 17.48
C LEU A 105 -9.39 -4.24 16.97
N VAL A 106 -9.45 -5.09 15.96
CA VAL A 106 -10.66 -5.80 15.52
C VAL A 106 -10.41 -7.29 15.52
N THR A 107 -11.47 -8.09 15.68
CA THR A 107 -11.40 -9.56 15.70
C THR A 107 -12.47 -10.17 14.80
N ALA A 108 -12.22 -11.40 14.31
CA ALA A 108 -13.18 -12.19 13.55
C ALA A 108 -12.96 -13.69 13.82
N GLU A 109 -14.01 -14.50 13.77
CA GLU A 109 -13.91 -15.97 13.83
C GLU A 109 -13.48 -16.55 12.47
N ASP A 110 -13.87 -15.90 11.38
CA ASP A 110 -13.49 -16.23 10.00
C ASP A 110 -12.73 -15.07 9.38
N ILE A 111 -11.71 -15.35 8.58
CA ILE A 111 -10.90 -14.33 7.88
C ILE A 111 -11.75 -13.45 6.94
N HIS A 112 -12.83 -14.02 6.39
CA HIS A 112 -13.78 -13.29 5.54
C HIS A 112 -14.73 -12.40 6.34
N GLY A 113 -14.66 -12.45 7.67
CA GLY A 113 -15.50 -11.68 8.57
C GLY A 113 -16.80 -12.39 9.00
N PRO A 114 -17.77 -11.66 9.60
CA PRO A 114 -17.69 -10.22 9.84
C PRO A 114 -16.64 -9.84 10.89
N TRP A 115 -15.88 -8.80 10.62
CA TRP A 115 -14.94 -8.20 11.57
C TRP A 115 -15.68 -7.29 12.56
N SER A 116 -15.23 -7.33 13.83
CA SER A 116 -15.84 -6.55 14.91
C SER A 116 -15.75 -5.03 14.69
N GLU A 117 -16.46 -4.27 15.52
CA GLU A 117 -16.17 -2.85 15.68
C GLU A 117 -14.81 -2.66 16.39
N PRO A 118 -14.08 -1.57 16.10
CA PRO A 118 -12.73 -1.37 16.61
C PRO A 118 -12.71 -1.03 18.09
N VAL A 119 -11.81 -1.67 18.80
CA VAL A 119 -11.46 -1.32 20.19
C VAL A 119 -10.23 -0.44 20.16
N ARG A 120 -10.33 0.78 20.69
CA ARG A 120 -9.18 1.68 20.84
C ARG A 120 -8.24 1.17 21.90
N ILE A 121 -6.97 0.95 21.55
CA ILE A 121 -5.94 0.42 22.44
C ILE A 121 -5.16 1.56 23.11
N ASN A 122 -4.35 2.29 22.33
CA ASN A 122 -3.57 3.43 22.83
C ASN A 122 -3.20 4.39 21.70
N GLY A 123 -2.35 5.40 21.98
CA GLY A 123 -1.79 6.34 21.02
C GLY A 123 -0.34 6.68 21.38
N VAL A 124 0.42 5.72 21.90
CA VAL A 124 1.81 5.93 22.37
C VAL A 124 2.81 5.87 21.23
N GLY A 125 2.47 5.16 20.17
CA GLY A 125 3.32 4.95 19.01
C GLY A 125 2.55 4.20 17.92
N PHE A 126 3.27 3.56 17.02
CA PHE A 126 2.70 2.90 15.84
C PHE A 126 3.36 1.53 15.59
N ASP A 127 3.00 0.86 14.50
CA ASP A 127 3.48 -0.47 14.12
C ASP A 127 3.30 -1.49 15.27
N ALA A 128 2.10 -1.54 15.80
CA ALA A 128 1.79 -2.41 16.92
C ALA A 128 1.52 -3.84 16.44
N SER A 129 2.10 -4.83 17.13
CA SER A 129 1.81 -6.26 16.95
C SER A 129 1.30 -6.89 18.24
N LEU A 130 0.53 -8.00 18.12
CA LEU A 130 -0.01 -8.73 19.26
C LEU A 130 0.67 -10.08 19.39
N PHE A 131 1.54 -10.22 20.38
CA PHE A 131 2.20 -11.47 20.71
C PHE A 131 1.36 -12.32 21.67
N HIS A 132 1.12 -13.58 21.30
CA HIS A 132 0.41 -14.58 22.09
C HIS A 132 1.43 -15.56 22.70
N ASP A 133 1.70 -15.46 23.99
CA ASP A 133 2.68 -16.35 24.66
C ASP A 133 2.05 -17.70 25.02
N ASP A 134 2.90 -18.73 25.14
CA ASP A 134 2.52 -20.12 25.49
C ASP A 134 1.87 -20.25 26.89
N ASP A 135 2.11 -19.28 27.77
CA ASP A 135 1.50 -19.25 29.11
C ASP A 135 0.08 -18.65 29.12
N GLY A 136 -0.44 -18.30 27.94
CA GLY A 136 -1.78 -17.73 27.75
C GLY A 136 -1.85 -16.22 27.89
N ARG A 137 -0.75 -15.54 28.25
CA ARG A 137 -0.70 -14.07 28.25
C ARG A 137 -0.56 -13.53 26.83
N LYS A 138 -1.06 -12.33 26.65
CA LYS A 138 -0.90 -11.59 25.39
C LYS A 138 -0.21 -10.26 25.66
N TYR A 139 0.59 -9.83 24.70
CA TYR A 139 1.37 -8.61 24.83
C TYR A 139 1.23 -7.76 23.56
N LEU A 140 0.96 -6.47 23.75
CA LEU A 140 1.16 -5.49 22.71
C LEU A 140 2.65 -5.15 22.65
N VAL A 141 3.22 -5.27 21.46
CA VAL A 141 4.61 -4.89 21.14
C VAL A 141 4.54 -3.77 20.13
N GLN A 142 5.16 -2.63 20.38
CA GLN A 142 5.04 -1.48 19.50
C GLN A 142 6.29 -0.58 19.54
N GLN A 143 6.49 0.15 18.47
CA GLN A 143 7.39 1.30 18.49
C GLN A 143 6.78 2.41 19.37
N THR A 144 7.60 3.07 20.17
CA THR A 144 7.19 4.20 21.01
C THR A 144 7.69 5.52 20.41
N TRP A 145 6.77 6.47 20.24
CA TRP A 145 7.08 7.79 19.71
C TRP A 145 7.24 8.83 20.81
N ASP A 146 8.44 9.42 20.96
CA ASP A 146 8.70 10.51 21.91
C ASP A 146 8.85 11.84 21.18
N PHE A 147 7.93 12.75 21.40
CA PHE A 147 7.90 14.08 20.79
C PHE A 147 8.80 15.10 21.49
N ARG A 148 9.38 14.79 22.64
CA ARG A 148 10.20 15.71 23.43
C ARG A 148 11.51 16.01 22.71
N GLU A 149 11.87 17.28 22.58
CA GLU A 149 12.98 17.77 21.74
C GLU A 149 14.35 17.16 22.06
N TYR A 150 14.59 16.79 23.32
CA TYR A 150 15.88 16.21 23.77
C TYR A 150 15.86 14.69 23.92
N HIS A 151 14.83 14.05 23.42
CA HIS A 151 14.73 12.61 23.29
C HIS A 151 14.84 12.18 21.82
N HIS A 152 15.14 10.90 21.60
CA HIS A 152 15.03 10.33 20.27
C HIS A 152 13.57 10.01 19.97
N GLN A 153 13.06 10.45 18.82
CA GLN A 153 11.64 10.26 18.48
C GLN A 153 11.24 8.79 18.42
N PHE A 154 12.11 7.93 17.90
CA PHE A 154 11.94 6.47 17.97
C PHE A 154 12.55 6.00 19.30
N ASP A 155 11.72 5.91 20.34
CA ASP A 155 12.14 5.67 21.74
C ASP A 155 12.14 4.17 22.09
N GLY A 156 12.47 3.33 21.12
CA GLY A 156 12.60 1.88 21.29
C GLY A 156 11.29 1.10 21.16
N ILE A 157 11.41 -0.20 21.40
CA ILE A 157 10.30 -1.16 21.34
C ILE A 157 9.77 -1.43 22.73
N THR A 158 8.49 -1.09 22.93
CA THR A 158 7.79 -1.28 24.21
C THR A 158 6.89 -2.50 24.16
N LEU A 159 6.88 -3.26 25.25
CA LEU A 159 6.00 -4.40 25.48
C LEU A 159 5.08 -4.09 26.65
N THR A 160 3.76 -4.34 26.47
CA THR A 160 2.74 -4.12 27.50
C THR A 160 1.76 -5.28 27.51
N GLU A 161 1.45 -5.86 28.67
CA GLU A 161 0.48 -6.96 28.78
C GLU A 161 -0.92 -6.48 28.38
N PHE A 162 -1.60 -7.31 27.57
CA PHE A 162 -2.96 -7.08 27.10
C PHE A 162 -3.94 -8.02 27.82
N ASP A 163 -4.93 -7.45 28.45
CA ASP A 163 -6.00 -8.18 29.14
C ASP A 163 -7.16 -8.43 28.14
N VAL A 164 -7.38 -9.69 27.80
CA VAL A 164 -8.41 -10.10 26.83
C VAL A 164 -9.84 -9.99 27.38
N ASP A 165 -10.02 -10.06 28.70
CA ASP A 165 -11.35 -10.01 29.31
C ASP A 165 -11.88 -8.56 29.30
N THR A 166 -11.00 -7.61 29.51
CA THR A 166 -11.34 -6.18 29.51
C THR A 166 -11.04 -5.49 28.19
N MET A 167 -10.33 -6.16 27.28
CA MET A 167 -9.84 -5.60 26.02
C MET A 167 -8.99 -4.32 26.23
N LYS A 168 -8.10 -4.34 27.23
CA LYS A 168 -7.27 -3.19 27.62
C LYS A 168 -5.83 -3.62 27.91
N LEU A 169 -4.94 -2.66 27.80
CA LEU A 169 -3.57 -2.81 28.28
C LEU A 169 -3.52 -2.70 29.81
N LYS A 170 -2.52 -3.35 30.42
CA LYS A 170 -2.11 -3.17 31.83
C LYS A 170 -0.92 -2.20 31.87
N PRO A 171 -1.12 -0.88 32.03
CA PRO A 171 -0.07 0.12 31.87
C PRO A 171 1.12 -0.07 32.81
N GLU A 172 0.90 -0.64 33.98
CA GLU A 172 1.93 -0.94 35.00
C GLU A 172 2.93 -2.01 34.54
N THR A 173 2.63 -2.75 33.47
CA THR A 173 3.51 -3.77 32.88
C THR A 173 4.34 -3.23 31.73
N ALA A 174 4.09 -2.00 31.30
CA ALA A 174 4.79 -1.38 30.17
C ALA A 174 6.29 -1.25 30.44
N ARG A 175 7.11 -1.72 29.50
CA ARG A 175 8.57 -1.61 29.56
C ARG A 175 9.19 -1.62 28.17
N THR A 176 10.29 -0.90 28.02
CA THR A 176 11.11 -0.97 26.81
C THR A 176 11.94 -2.24 26.85
N ILE A 177 11.78 -3.11 25.86
CA ILE A 177 12.51 -4.38 25.78
C ILE A 177 13.74 -4.28 24.89
N TRP A 178 13.77 -3.33 23.94
CA TRP A 178 14.91 -3.15 23.03
C TRP A 178 14.96 -1.72 22.44
N ASP A 179 16.16 -1.14 22.36
CA ASP A 179 16.39 0.22 21.84
C ASP A 179 16.89 0.24 20.39
N GLY A 180 16.92 -0.93 19.73
CA GLY A 180 17.46 -1.06 18.39
C GLY A 180 18.99 -1.14 18.36
N THR A 181 19.51 -1.13 17.13
CA THR A 181 20.95 -1.10 16.84
C THR A 181 21.45 0.33 16.63
N SER A 182 22.72 0.48 16.20
CA SER A 182 23.27 1.78 15.80
C SER A 182 22.65 2.35 14.53
N VAL A 183 21.89 1.57 13.77
CA VAL A 183 21.19 2.01 12.56
C VAL A 183 20.05 2.96 12.92
N LYS A 184 19.34 2.69 14.02
CA LYS A 184 18.25 3.51 14.52
C LYS A 184 16.98 3.52 13.64
N ILE A 185 15.99 4.33 14.02
CA ILE A 185 14.65 4.34 13.41
C ILE A 185 14.04 2.93 13.53
N THR A 186 13.98 2.43 14.77
CA THR A 186 13.52 1.07 15.08
C THR A 186 12.01 1.03 15.15
N GLU A 187 11.37 0.23 14.29
CA GLU A 187 9.92 0.15 14.10
C GLU A 187 9.48 -1.27 13.69
N GLY A 188 8.21 -1.51 13.41
CA GLY A 188 7.69 -2.77 12.87
C GLY A 188 8.00 -4.03 13.72
N PRO A 189 7.85 -4.02 15.05
CA PRO A 189 8.30 -5.13 15.89
C PRO A 189 7.34 -6.32 15.80
N HIS A 190 7.91 -7.53 15.61
CA HIS A 190 7.22 -8.80 15.76
C HIS A 190 7.98 -9.73 16.69
N LEU A 191 7.28 -10.33 17.68
CA LEU A 191 7.84 -11.32 18.59
C LEU A 191 7.46 -12.75 18.18
N TYR A 192 8.44 -13.63 18.23
CA TYR A 192 8.28 -15.08 18.00
C TYR A 192 8.93 -15.86 19.14
N LYS A 193 8.40 -17.05 19.42
CA LYS A 193 8.98 -17.95 20.42
C LYS A 193 9.41 -19.25 19.77
N LYS A 194 10.68 -19.61 19.93
CA LYS A 194 11.23 -20.85 19.39
C LYS A 194 12.33 -21.39 20.30
N ASP A 195 12.27 -22.68 20.64
CA ASP A 195 13.28 -23.39 21.44
C ASP A 195 13.65 -22.69 22.76
N GLY A 196 12.64 -22.07 23.39
CA GLY A 196 12.76 -21.33 24.66
C GLY A 196 13.46 -19.97 24.54
N TRP A 197 13.61 -19.43 23.30
CA TRP A 197 14.01 -18.06 23.03
C TRP A 197 12.81 -17.25 22.54
N TYR A 198 12.76 -15.98 22.93
CA TYR A 198 11.97 -14.94 22.29
C TYR A 198 12.83 -14.27 21.25
N TYR A 199 12.39 -14.23 20.02
CA TYR A 199 13.03 -13.52 18.90
C TYR A 199 12.21 -12.28 18.59
N LEU A 200 12.86 -11.13 18.63
CA LEU A 200 12.30 -9.85 18.21
C LEU A 200 12.86 -9.50 16.84
N PHE A 201 11.98 -9.40 15.87
CA PHE A 201 12.25 -8.86 14.55
C PHE A 201 11.79 -7.41 14.56
N ALA A 202 12.59 -6.48 14.06
CA ALA A 202 12.22 -5.08 13.95
C ALA A 202 12.96 -4.42 12.79
N ALA A 203 12.24 -3.59 12.06
CA ALA A 203 12.78 -2.79 10.99
C ALA A 203 13.62 -1.64 11.53
N GLU A 204 14.67 -1.25 10.80
CA GLU A 204 15.53 -0.11 11.11
C GLU A 204 15.93 0.65 9.84
N GLY A 205 16.41 1.88 9.99
CA GLY A 205 16.91 2.72 8.91
C GLY A 205 15.85 3.51 8.16
N GLY A 206 14.59 3.35 8.51
CA GLY A 206 13.45 3.96 7.81
C GLY A 206 13.24 3.37 6.41
N THR A 207 12.08 3.59 5.81
CA THR A 207 11.65 2.93 4.56
C THR A 207 12.29 3.53 3.30
N VAL A 208 13.62 3.65 3.30
CA VAL A 208 14.48 4.12 2.20
C VAL A 208 15.54 3.06 1.85
N TYR A 209 16.63 3.42 1.20
CA TYR A 209 17.66 2.44 0.80
C TYR A 209 18.52 1.91 1.96
N GLU A 210 18.50 2.58 3.09
CA GLU A 210 19.10 2.15 4.37
C GLU A 210 18.22 1.17 5.15
N HIS A 211 17.00 0.91 4.68
CA HIS A 211 16.04 0.02 5.33
C HIS A 211 16.58 -1.41 5.45
N GLN A 212 16.39 -1.97 6.64
CA GLN A 212 16.76 -3.34 6.95
C GLN A 212 15.84 -3.94 8.02
N GLU A 213 15.86 -5.25 8.16
CA GLU A 213 15.34 -5.96 9.31
C GLU A 213 16.47 -6.38 10.22
N SER A 214 16.35 -6.07 11.49
CA SER A 214 17.27 -6.49 12.55
C SER A 214 16.58 -7.52 13.43
N VAL A 215 17.35 -8.49 13.94
CA VAL A 215 16.84 -9.52 14.83
C VAL A 215 17.59 -9.49 16.15
N ALA A 216 16.86 -9.56 17.24
CA ALA A 216 17.41 -9.74 18.57
C ALA A 216 16.68 -10.89 19.28
N ARG A 217 17.29 -11.51 20.29
CA ARG A 217 16.66 -12.58 21.07
C ARG A 217 16.97 -12.49 22.55
N SER A 218 16.07 -13.04 23.36
CA SER A 218 16.23 -13.16 24.80
C SER A 218 15.58 -14.43 25.34
N ARG A 219 16.00 -14.87 26.52
CA ARG A 219 15.31 -15.94 27.28
C ARG A 219 14.13 -15.43 28.09
N THR A 220 14.04 -14.13 28.27
CA THR A 220 12.98 -13.47 29.04
C THR A 220 12.43 -12.27 28.29
N LEU A 221 11.27 -11.78 28.72
CA LEU A 221 10.68 -10.53 28.22
C LEU A 221 10.97 -9.35 29.17
N ASP A 222 12.08 -9.42 29.90
CA ASP A 222 12.49 -8.37 30.82
C ASP A 222 13.11 -7.18 30.05
N GLU A 223 13.23 -6.07 30.75
CA GLU A 223 13.77 -4.82 30.21
C GLU A 223 15.21 -5.03 29.68
N CYS A 224 15.47 -4.54 28.46
CA CYS A 224 16.78 -4.51 27.81
C CYS A 224 17.56 -5.85 27.84
N SER A 225 16.86 -6.98 27.79
CA SER A 225 17.47 -8.31 27.88
C SER A 225 17.85 -8.94 26.54
N PHE A 226 17.52 -8.29 25.42
CA PHE A 226 17.69 -8.83 24.08
C PHE A 226 19.12 -8.66 23.55
N GLU A 227 19.73 -9.76 23.10
CA GLU A 227 21.01 -9.76 22.39
C GLU A 227 20.79 -9.68 20.87
N VAL A 228 21.57 -8.86 20.18
CA VAL A 228 21.45 -8.63 18.73
C VAL A 228 22.09 -9.76 17.94
N MET A 229 21.47 -10.16 16.84
CA MET A 229 22.01 -11.13 15.89
C MET A 229 23.37 -10.66 15.34
N PRO A 230 24.41 -11.49 15.40
CA PRO A 230 25.74 -11.11 14.90
C PRO A 230 25.80 -11.15 13.38
N ASN A 231 26.82 -10.43 12.83
CA ASN A 231 27.20 -10.46 11.42
C ASN A 231 26.22 -9.84 10.44
N GLY A 232 25.65 -8.70 10.81
CA GLY A 232 24.85 -7.85 9.91
C GLY A 232 23.35 -8.00 10.05
N PRO A 233 22.58 -7.33 9.19
CA PRO A 233 21.12 -7.41 9.22
C PRO A 233 20.62 -8.81 8.86
N PHE A 234 19.41 -9.11 9.27
CA PHE A 234 18.71 -10.32 8.82
C PHE A 234 18.37 -10.22 7.32
N ILE A 235 17.81 -9.08 6.90
CA ILE A 235 17.60 -8.72 5.49
C ILE A 235 17.77 -7.22 5.32
N GLY A 236 18.28 -6.79 4.16
CA GLY A 236 18.50 -5.38 3.80
C GLY A 236 19.40 -5.26 2.59
N ASN A 237 19.39 -4.08 1.95
CA ASN A 237 20.09 -3.87 0.67
C ASN A 237 21.08 -2.70 0.67
N PHE A 238 21.43 -2.17 1.84
CA PHE A 238 22.34 -1.03 1.91
C PHE A 238 23.69 -1.30 1.22
N ASP A 239 24.26 -2.48 1.45
CA ASP A 239 25.55 -2.92 0.88
C ASP A 239 25.40 -3.78 -0.39
N THR A 240 24.16 -4.01 -0.86
CA THR A 240 23.85 -4.78 -2.07
C THR A 240 23.04 -3.96 -3.10
N PRO A 241 23.60 -2.83 -3.62
CA PRO A 241 22.86 -1.88 -4.46
C PRO A 241 22.42 -2.43 -5.82
N ASP A 242 23.05 -3.51 -6.27
CA ASP A 242 22.79 -4.10 -7.58
C ASP A 242 21.79 -5.28 -7.55
N THR A 243 21.22 -5.59 -6.37
CA THR A 243 20.19 -6.64 -6.28
C THR A 243 18.86 -6.16 -6.87
N TYR A 244 18.09 -7.11 -7.41
CA TYR A 244 16.80 -6.83 -8.05
C TYR A 244 15.79 -6.20 -7.07
N LEU A 245 15.79 -6.65 -5.82
CA LEU A 245 14.98 -6.10 -4.74
C LEU A 245 15.82 -5.11 -3.93
N GLN A 246 15.21 -4.00 -3.55
CA GLN A 246 15.82 -2.96 -2.73
C GLN A 246 14.90 -2.62 -1.56
N LYS A 247 15.39 -1.84 -0.58
CA LYS A 247 14.60 -1.34 0.56
C LYS A 247 13.96 -2.44 1.41
N GLN A 248 14.52 -3.66 1.44
CA GLN A 248 13.91 -4.77 2.16
C GLN A 248 14.02 -4.60 3.69
N GLY A 249 12.95 -4.96 4.38
CA GLY A 249 12.78 -4.91 5.83
C GLY A 249 11.29 -4.94 6.17
N HIS A 250 10.94 -4.70 7.41
CA HIS A 250 9.58 -4.62 7.93
C HIS A 250 8.70 -5.77 7.45
N GLY A 251 8.65 -6.84 8.20
CA GLY A 251 7.91 -8.01 7.77
C GLY A 251 7.68 -9.05 8.87
N ALA A 252 7.23 -10.22 8.45
CA ALA A 252 6.80 -11.26 9.37
C ALA A 252 7.33 -12.64 8.98
N LEU A 253 7.66 -13.45 9.99
CA LEU A 253 8.18 -14.80 9.89
C LEU A 253 7.05 -15.82 10.03
N VAL A 254 7.08 -16.86 9.19
CA VAL A 254 6.12 -17.97 9.26
C VAL A 254 6.82 -19.31 9.07
N ASP A 255 6.32 -20.36 9.76
CA ASP A 255 6.69 -21.75 9.52
C ASP A 255 5.71 -22.41 8.54
N THR A 256 6.11 -23.53 7.96
CA THR A 256 5.27 -24.40 7.15
C THR A 256 4.91 -25.68 7.88
N PRO A 257 3.88 -26.43 7.46
CA PRO A 257 3.58 -27.74 8.01
C PRO A 257 4.77 -28.73 7.93
N SER A 258 5.65 -28.59 6.93
CA SER A 258 6.88 -29.39 6.79
C SER A 258 8.06 -28.89 7.64
N GLY A 259 7.89 -27.81 8.41
CA GLY A 259 8.92 -27.24 9.30
C GLY A 259 9.94 -26.35 8.58
N GLU A 260 9.68 -25.94 7.35
CA GLU A 260 10.45 -24.90 6.67
C GLU A 260 10.01 -23.51 7.13
N TRP A 261 10.86 -22.50 6.97
CA TRP A 261 10.59 -21.13 7.41
C TRP A 261 10.68 -20.15 6.27
N TYR A 262 9.77 -19.17 6.28
CA TYR A 262 9.70 -18.10 5.29
C TYR A 262 9.46 -16.76 5.97
N TYR A 263 10.00 -15.70 5.37
CA TYR A 263 9.87 -14.34 5.84
C TYR A 263 9.30 -13.46 4.74
N ALA A 264 8.14 -12.85 4.97
CA ALA A 264 7.61 -11.83 4.10
C ALA A 264 8.14 -10.46 4.52
N SER A 265 8.59 -9.64 3.57
CA SER A 265 9.06 -8.28 3.85
C SER A 265 8.60 -7.31 2.77
N LEU A 266 8.51 -6.04 3.10
CA LEU A 266 8.40 -5.03 2.06
C LEU A 266 9.68 -4.99 1.22
N CYS A 267 9.54 -4.56 -0.03
CA CYS A 267 10.65 -4.31 -0.95
C CYS A 267 10.28 -3.24 -1.98
N GLY A 268 11.26 -2.68 -2.65
CA GLY A 268 11.08 -1.79 -3.80
C GLY A 268 11.84 -2.28 -5.02
N ARG A 269 11.36 -1.92 -6.21
CA ARG A 269 12.03 -2.17 -7.49
C ARG A 269 12.30 -0.85 -8.20
N PRO A 270 13.42 -0.17 -7.91
CA PRO A 270 13.73 1.10 -8.54
C PRO A 270 14.12 0.93 -10.01
N TRP A 271 13.74 1.91 -10.83
CA TRP A 271 14.23 2.09 -12.19
C TRP A 271 14.93 3.45 -12.32
N ARG A 272 15.77 3.63 -13.33
CA ARG A 272 16.47 4.90 -13.61
C ARG A 272 16.40 5.22 -15.09
N HIS A 273 16.38 6.50 -15.42
CA HIS A 273 16.68 6.94 -16.78
C HIS A 273 18.13 6.60 -17.12
N ASP A 274 18.37 6.14 -18.33
CA ASP A 274 19.73 5.80 -18.81
C ASP A 274 20.72 6.95 -18.68
N THR A 275 20.23 8.19 -18.72
CA THR A 275 21.04 9.42 -18.64
C THR A 275 21.27 9.92 -17.21
N GLU A 276 20.60 9.35 -16.23
CA GLU A 276 20.74 9.78 -14.83
C GLU A 276 22.01 9.19 -14.19
N PRO A 277 22.85 10.03 -13.57
CA PRO A 277 23.96 9.51 -12.76
C PRO A 277 23.39 8.72 -11.57
N ALA A 278 24.17 7.75 -11.08
CA ALA A 278 23.82 7.05 -9.84
C ALA A 278 23.80 8.04 -8.68
N HIS A 279 22.60 8.34 -8.17
CA HIS A 279 22.37 9.15 -6.99
C HIS A 279 22.13 8.27 -5.76
N GLY A 280 22.04 8.89 -4.58
CA GLY A 280 21.72 8.20 -3.34
C GLY A 280 20.39 7.42 -3.36
N THR A 281 19.46 7.78 -4.23
CA THR A 281 18.16 7.09 -4.40
C THR A 281 18.23 5.76 -5.15
N ARG A 282 19.30 5.42 -5.83
CA ARG A 282 19.41 4.21 -6.68
C ARG A 282 18.32 4.08 -7.76
N GLY A 283 17.38 5.02 -7.88
CA GLY A 283 16.31 5.04 -8.88
C GLY A 283 14.95 5.49 -8.32
N TRP A 284 13.89 5.13 -9.01
CA TRP A 284 12.52 5.60 -8.81
C TRP A 284 11.56 4.43 -8.64
N CYS A 285 10.93 4.29 -7.48
CA CYS A 285 9.97 3.23 -7.17
C CYS A 285 8.54 3.72 -7.45
N THR A 286 8.11 3.66 -8.71
CA THR A 286 6.75 4.08 -9.12
C THR A 286 5.66 3.10 -8.66
N LEU A 287 6.01 1.85 -8.42
CA LEU A 287 5.07 0.84 -7.90
C LEU A 287 4.90 0.91 -6.38
N GLY A 288 5.65 1.80 -5.71
CA GLY A 288 5.66 1.87 -4.27
C GLY A 288 6.38 0.69 -3.62
N ARG A 289 6.04 0.42 -2.37
CA ARG A 289 6.57 -0.71 -1.62
C ARG A 289 5.73 -1.95 -1.90
N GLU A 290 6.36 -3.00 -2.37
CA GLU A 290 5.79 -4.29 -2.75
C GLU A 290 6.08 -5.34 -1.68
N THR A 291 5.51 -6.55 -1.76
CA THR A 291 5.80 -7.63 -0.81
C THR A 291 6.64 -8.73 -1.46
N SER A 292 7.76 -9.06 -0.84
CA SER A 292 8.61 -10.21 -1.19
C SER A 292 8.57 -11.30 -0.12
N ILE A 293 8.87 -12.55 -0.51
CA ILE A 293 8.99 -13.68 0.42
C ILE A 293 10.36 -14.33 0.25
N GLN A 294 11.07 -14.52 1.35
CA GLN A 294 12.39 -15.15 1.37
C GLN A 294 12.38 -16.42 2.22
N LYS A 295 13.13 -17.43 1.81
CA LYS A 295 13.32 -18.63 2.61
C LYS A 295 14.31 -18.38 3.72
N VAL A 296 14.04 -18.95 4.91
CA VAL A 296 14.84 -18.77 6.12
C VAL A 296 15.33 -20.13 6.63
N GLU A 297 16.58 -20.19 7.03
CA GLU A 297 17.18 -21.31 7.73
C GLU A 297 17.73 -20.84 9.09
N TRP A 298 17.76 -21.76 10.05
CA TRP A 298 18.33 -21.51 11.38
C TRP A 298 19.77 -22.04 11.41
N ASP A 299 20.72 -21.17 11.77
CA ASP A 299 22.13 -21.57 11.89
C ASP A 299 22.39 -22.42 13.16
N GLU A 300 23.62 -22.93 13.32
CA GLU A 300 24.00 -23.80 14.44
C GLU A 300 23.88 -23.09 15.80
N ASP A 301 24.00 -21.78 15.84
CA ASP A 301 23.84 -20.94 17.05
C ASP A 301 22.36 -20.57 17.31
N GLY A 302 21.44 -21.02 16.45
CA GLY A 302 20.00 -20.79 16.54
C GLY A 302 19.57 -19.39 16.08
N TRP A 303 20.33 -18.73 15.20
CA TRP A 303 19.91 -17.48 14.56
C TRP A 303 19.25 -17.73 13.20
N PRO A 304 18.21 -16.96 12.85
CA PRO A 304 17.60 -17.05 11.53
C PRO A 304 18.51 -16.40 10.46
N ARG A 305 18.58 -17.00 9.28
CA ARG A 305 19.35 -16.49 8.15
C ARG A 305 18.54 -16.61 6.87
N VAL A 306 18.54 -15.57 6.04
CA VAL A 306 17.94 -15.62 4.71
C VAL A 306 18.80 -16.50 3.81
N VAL A 307 18.18 -17.49 3.18
CA VAL A 307 18.87 -18.38 2.23
C VAL A 307 19.34 -17.58 1.01
N GLY A 308 20.63 -17.66 0.73
CA GLY A 308 21.24 -16.90 -0.36
C GLY A 308 21.77 -15.52 0.03
N GLY A 309 21.66 -15.15 1.32
CA GLY A 309 22.20 -13.91 1.88
C GLY A 309 21.17 -12.83 2.13
N HIS A 310 21.56 -11.84 2.94
CA HIS A 310 20.66 -10.79 3.44
C HIS A 310 20.12 -9.84 2.35
N GLY A 311 20.69 -9.80 1.15
CA GLY A 311 20.16 -9.00 0.04
C GLY A 311 18.87 -9.56 -0.58
N GLY A 312 18.43 -10.74 -0.14
CA GLY A 312 17.24 -11.42 -0.68
C GLY A 312 17.43 -11.97 -2.10
N GLN A 313 16.49 -12.78 -2.54
CA GLN A 313 16.53 -13.46 -3.84
C GLN A 313 15.29 -13.14 -4.67
N ARG A 314 15.46 -12.92 -5.98
CA ARG A 314 14.35 -12.79 -6.94
C ARG A 314 13.52 -14.07 -7.03
N TYR A 315 14.18 -15.23 -7.01
CA TYR A 315 13.52 -16.53 -7.11
C TYR A 315 13.87 -17.40 -5.90
N VAL A 316 12.87 -17.86 -5.21
CA VAL A 316 13.00 -18.67 -3.98
C VAL A 316 12.29 -20.00 -4.17
N ASP A 317 12.79 -21.09 -3.59
CA ASP A 317 12.09 -22.38 -3.62
C ASP A 317 10.81 -22.28 -2.76
N ALA A 318 9.69 -22.69 -3.34
CA ALA A 318 8.43 -22.82 -2.61
C ALA A 318 8.51 -23.94 -1.54
N PRO A 319 7.63 -23.95 -0.53
CA PRO A 319 7.58 -25.02 0.47
C PRO A 319 7.45 -26.41 -0.18
N LYS A 320 8.09 -27.41 0.43
CA LYS A 320 8.04 -28.80 -0.06
C LYS A 320 6.63 -29.40 -0.01
N ASP A 321 5.84 -28.92 0.93
CA ASP A 321 4.45 -29.31 1.15
C ASP A 321 3.44 -28.34 0.50
N ALA A 322 3.91 -27.41 -0.32
CA ALA A 322 3.05 -26.49 -1.05
C ALA A 322 2.02 -27.24 -1.90
N ILE A 323 0.75 -26.95 -1.66
CA ILE A 323 -0.34 -27.47 -2.49
C ILE A 323 -0.48 -26.51 -3.66
N GLU A 324 -0.07 -26.96 -4.85
CA GLU A 324 -0.17 -26.15 -6.05
C GLU A 324 -1.61 -25.71 -6.28
N THR A 325 -1.85 -24.42 -6.17
CA THR A 325 -3.15 -23.79 -6.44
C THR A 325 -3.18 -23.28 -7.88
N VAL A 326 -4.37 -23.18 -8.43
CA VAL A 326 -4.55 -22.51 -9.72
C VAL A 326 -4.12 -21.06 -9.55
N ALA A 327 -3.26 -20.57 -10.43
CA ALA A 327 -2.92 -19.15 -10.47
C ALA A 327 -4.21 -18.31 -10.43
N PRO A 328 -4.24 -17.24 -9.64
CA PRO A 328 -5.38 -16.31 -9.70
C PRO A 328 -5.60 -15.88 -11.15
N ALA A 329 -6.85 -15.57 -11.47
CA ALA A 329 -7.21 -15.02 -12.78
C ALA A 329 -6.24 -13.87 -13.10
N THR A 330 -5.86 -13.76 -14.36
CA THR A 330 -4.89 -12.76 -14.83
C THR A 330 -5.20 -11.38 -14.25
N ARG A 331 -4.17 -10.60 -13.91
CA ARG A 331 -4.31 -9.23 -13.41
C ARG A 331 -4.90 -8.28 -14.45
N ASP A 332 -4.90 -8.71 -15.71
CA ASP A 332 -5.56 -8.05 -16.80
C ASP A 332 -7.07 -8.22 -16.62
N GLU A 333 -7.69 -7.20 -16.08
CA GLU A 333 -9.12 -7.21 -15.85
C GLU A 333 -9.76 -6.03 -16.56
N ARG A 334 -10.64 -6.38 -17.47
CA ARG A 334 -11.65 -5.47 -17.96
C ARG A 334 -12.87 -5.58 -17.06
N ASP A 335 -13.15 -4.52 -16.30
CA ASP A 335 -14.33 -4.41 -15.47
C ASP A 335 -15.42 -3.69 -16.30
N GLU A 336 -16.49 -4.42 -16.59
CA GLU A 336 -17.68 -3.90 -17.30
C GLU A 336 -18.70 -3.28 -16.32
N PHE A 337 -18.39 -3.23 -15.01
CA PHE A 337 -19.26 -2.68 -13.97
C PHE A 337 -20.67 -3.29 -13.93
N GLU A 338 -20.76 -4.59 -14.17
CA GLU A 338 -22.05 -5.31 -14.12
C GLU A 338 -22.52 -5.57 -12.69
N SER A 339 -21.59 -5.73 -11.74
CA SER A 339 -21.90 -5.92 -10.32
C SER A 339 -22.40 -4.63 -9.67
N ASP A 340 -23.31 -4.75 -8.72
CA ASP A 340 -23.76 -3.63 -7.88
C ASP A 340 -22.74 -3.21 -6.81
N GLU A 341 -21.60 -3.89 -6.73
CA GLU A 341 -20.48 -3.60 -5.84
C GLU A 341 -19.17 -3.50 -6.63
N LEU A 342 -18.27 -2.62 -6.19
CA LEU A 342 -16.92 -2.53 -6.74
C LEU A 342 -16.13 -3.82 -6.45
N GLY A 343 -15.41 -4.31 -7.44
CA GLY A 343 -14.52 -5.45 -7.29
C GLY A 343 -13.39 -5.18 -6.29
N LEU A 344 -12.77 -6.24 -5.74
CA LEU A 344 -11.76 -6.16 -4.68
C LEU A 344 -10.48 -5.39 -5.08
N ASN A 345 -10.23 -5.20 -6.37
CA ASN A 345 -9.07 -4.42 -6.85
C ASN A 345 -9.28 -2.90 -6.74
N TRP A 346 -10.53 -2.45 -6.60
CA TRP A 346 -10.85 -1.04 -6.52
C TRP A 346 -10.61 -0.46 -5.13
N ASN A 347 -10.25 0.80 -5.12
CA ASN A 347 -10.01 1.59 -3.91
C ASN A 347 -10.56 2.99 -4.09
N THR A 348 -10.93 3.61 -2.97
CA THR A 348 -11.30 5.02 -2.88
C THR A 348 -10.36 5.72 -1.89
N LEU A 349 -10.37 7.03 -1.84
CA LEU A 349 -9.56 7.77 -0.87
C LEU A 349 -10.40 8.09 0.38
N ARG A 350 -9.89 7.67 1.53
CA ARG A 350 -10.34 8.03 2.90
C ARG A 350 -11.74 7.59 3.32
N VAL A 351 -12.64 7.35 2.39
CA VAL A 351 -14.05 6.99 2.66
C VAL A 351 -14.50 5.81 1.80
N PRO A 352 -15.47 5.01 2.24
CA PRO A 352 -16.04 3.96 1.41
C PRO A 352 -16.76 4.55 0.18
N PHE A 353 -16.88 3.75 -0.87
CA PHE A 353 -17.75 4.06 -2.00
C PHE A 353 -19.21 4.08 -1.54
N THR A 354 -19.88 5.20 -1.72
CA THR A 354 -21.25 5.42 -1.30
C THR A 354 -22.05 6.16 -2.37
N ASP A 355 -23.37 6.23 -2.23
CA ASP A 355 -24.26 6.99 -3.13
C ASP A 355 -23.88 8.48 -3.25
N ALA A 356 -23.19 9.03 -2.24
CA ALA A 356 -22.66 10.39 -2.32
C ALA A 356 -21.53 10.51 -3.35
N MET A 357 -20.71 9.46 -3.50
CA MET A 357 -19.65 9.40 -4.50
C MET A 357 -20.18 8.94 -5.85
N GLY A 358 -21.10 7.97 -5.88
CA GLY A 358 -21.62 7.44 -7.11
C GLY A 358 -22.39 6.14 -6.94
N THR A 359 -22.64 5.48 -8.06
CA THR A 359 -23.26 4.14 -8.13
C THR A 359 -22.51 3.27 -9.13
N VAL A 360 -22.49 1.97 -8.90
CA VAL A 360 -21.94 0.97 -9.81
C VAL A 360 -22.98 -0.09 -10.09
N GLY A 361 -22.98 -0.67 -11.28
CA GLY A 361 -23.88 -1.74 -11.69
C GLY A 361 -24.59 -1.47 -13.01
N GLY A 362 -25.14 -2.53 -13.59
CA GLY A 362 -25.86 -2.46 -14.87
C GLY A 362 -25.01 -1.97 -16.02
N GLY A 363 -23.74 -2.35 -16.05
CA GLY A 363 -22.81 -2.03 -17.14
C GLY A 363 -22.19 -0.63 -17.05
N LYS A 364 -22.11 -0.01 -15.87
CA LYS A 364 -21.46 1.29 -15.69
C LYS A 364 -21.09 1.63 -14.26
N LEU A 365 -20.06 2.47 -14.12
CA LEU A 365 -19.75 3.24 -12.93
C LEU A 365 -20.19 4.69 -13.16
N ALA A 366 -21.10 5.20 -12.35
CA ALA A 366 -21.55 6.59 -12.42
C ALA A 366 -21.01 7.36 -11.22
N LEU A 367 -20.08 8.30 -11.46
CA LEU A 367 -19.50 9.16 -10.42
C LEU A 367 -20.18 10.53 -10.39
N ARG A 368 -20.46 11.01 -9.19
CA ARG A 368 -20.90 12.40 -8.94
C ARG A 368 -19.71 13.30 -8.78
N GLY A 369 -19.71 14.46 -9.39
CA GLY A 369 -18.68 15.46 -9.21
C GLY A 369 -18.62 15.95 -7.76
N GLN A 370 -17.43 15.87 -7.17
CA GLN A 370 -17.14 16.36 -5.82
C GLN A 370 -15.92 17.28 -5.86
N GLY A 371 -15.15 17.37 -4.76
CA GLY A 371 -13.95 18.16 -4.66
C GLY A 371 -12.85 17.78 -5.67
N SER A 372 -11.83 18.60 -5.77
CA SER A 372 -10.68 18.39 -6.66
C SER A 372 -9.82 17.19 -6.24
N LEU A 373 -8.92 16.75 -7.12
CA LEU A 373 -7.95 15.69 -6.81
C LEU A 373 -7.01 16.00 -5.63
N CYS A 374 -7.00 17.25 -5.15
CA CYS A 374 -6.27 17.67 -3.95
C CYS A 374 -7.13 17.68 -2.67
N ASN A 375 -8.40 17.25 -2.75
CA ASN A 375 -9.33 17.31 -1.62
C ASN A 375 -9.11 16.11 -0.67
N LEU A 376 -9.00 16.40 0.64
CA LEU A 376 -8.79 15.37 1.66
C LEU A 376 -10.10 14.88 2.31
N PHE A 377 -11.26 15.40 1.91
CA PHE A 377 -12.56 15.12 2.52
C PHE A 377 -13.54 14.42 1.59
N ASP A 378 -13.89 15.07 0.51
CA ASP A 378 -14.91 14.62 -0.43
C ASP A 378 -14.35 14.61 -1.85
N LEU A 379 -13.95 13.44 -2.33
CA LEU A 379 -13.36 13.23 -3.65
C LEU A 379 -13.98 12.01 -4.31
N SER A 380 -14.49 12.17 -5.52
CA SER A 380 -14.93 11.07 -6.36
C SER A 380 -13.78 10.54 -7.21
N LEU A 381 -13.04 9.60 -6.63
CA LEU A 381 -11.97 8.84 -7.27
C LEU A 381 -12.13 7.36 -6.95
N VAL A 382 -12.22 6.53 -7.97
CA VAL A 382 -12.20 5.07 -7.89
C VAL A 382 -10.98 4.58 -8.68
N ALA A 383 -10.01 3.95 -8.01
CA ALA A 383 -8.72 3.65 -8.60
C ALA A 383 -8.18 2.28 -8.20
N ARG A 384 -7.27 1.75 -9.01
CA ARG A 384 -6.53 0.52 -8.72
C ARG A 384 -5.02 0.79 -8.80
N ARG A 385 -4.24 -0.04 -8.13
CA ARG A 385 -2.78 0.06 -8.08
C ARG A 385 -2.14 -0.10 -9.46
N TRP A 386 -1.07 0.63 -9.73
CA TRP A 386 -0.09 0.20 -10.71
C TRP A 386 0.57 -1.08 -10.19
N GLN A 387 0.53 -2.14 -10.99
CA GLN A 387 1.12 -3.43 -10.62
C GLN A 387 2.21 -3.88 -11.59
N ALA A 388 2.38 -3.16 -12.69
CA ALA A 388 3.43 -3.36 -13.69
C ALA A 388 4.07 -2.02 -14.05
N PHE A 389 5.32 -2.09 -14.53
CA PHE A 389 6.02 -0.90 -15.03
C PHE A 389 5.54 -0.49 -16.42
N ASP A 390 5.08 -1.47 -17.19
CA ASP A 390 4.53 -1.28 -18.52
C ASP A 390 3.11 -1.82 -18.57
N PHE A 391 2.15 -0.95 -18.85
CA PHE A 391 0.73 -1.32 -18.99
C PHE A 391 -0.03 -0.28 -19.79
N ASP A 392 -1.20 -0.67 -20.27
CA ASP A 392 -2.21 0.23 -20.81
C ASP A 392 -3.45 0.20 -19.89
N ALA A 393 -4.05 1.36 -19.65
CA ALA A 393 -5.35 1.42 -18.98
C ALA A 393 -6.31 2.32 -19.78
N GLU A 394 -7.54 1.87 -19.97
CA GLU A 394 -8.53 2.48 -20.85
C GLU A 394 -9.91 2.54 -20.23
N THR A 395 -10.64 3.59 -20.55
CA THR A 395 -12.05 3.74 -20.20
C THR A 395 -12.83 4.45 -21.29
N LYS A 396 -14.16 4.29 -21.28
CA LYS A 396 -15.10 5.07 -22.06
C LYS A 396 -15.94 5.92 -21.12
N VAL A 397 -15.84 7.25 -21.26
CA VAL A 397 -16.55 8.21 -20.41
C VAL A 397 -17.63 8.95 -21.18
N ARG A 398 -18.85 9.01 -20.60
CA ARG A 398 -19.94 9.91 -21.01
C ARG A 398 -20.01 11.04 -19.99
N PHE A 399 -19.76 12.25 -20.47
CA PHE A 399 -19.76 13.43 -19.61
C PHE A 399 -20.20 14.67 -20.39
N ASP A 400 -21.10 15.44 -19.80
CA ASP A 400 -21.65 16.65 -20.40
C ASP A 400 -21.48 17.87 -19.48
N PRO A 401 -20.21 18.34 -19.32
CA PRO A 401 -19.90 19.50 -18.49
C PRO A 401 -20.54 20.77 -19.02
N LYS A 402 -20.95 21.69 -18.14
CA LYS A 402 -21.58 22.96 -18.47
C LYS A 402 -20.65 24.16 -18.21
N ASN A 403 -19.56 23.93 -17.54
CA ASN A 403 -18.54 24.93 -17.23
C ASN A 403 -17.18 24.24 -16.94
N TYR A 404 -16.10 25.02 -16.92
CA TYR A 404 -14.73 24.55 -16.72
C TYR A 404 -14.44 23.94 -15.33
N MET A 405 -15.32 24.17 -14.34
CA MET A 405 -15.19 23.60 -12.99
C MET A 405 -15.70 22.15 -12.91
N GLN A 406 -16.28 21.66 -14.00
CA GLN A 406 -16.76 20.29 -14.15
C GLN A 406 -15.80 19.49 -15.00
N MET A 407 -15.23 18.41 -14.45
CA MET A 407 -14.19 17.61 -15.08
C MET A 407 -14.39 16.14 -14.77
N ALA A 408 -14.19 15.26 -15.76
CA ALA A 408 -14.21 13.82 -15.55
C ALA A 408 -13.27 13.10 -16.51
N GLY A 409 -12.58 12.05 -16.05
CA GLY A 409 -11.66 11.31 -16.90
C GLY A 409 -10.77 10.31 -16.16
N LEU A 410 -9.61 10.03 -16.77
CA LEU A 410 -8.64 8.99 -16.41
C LEU A 410 -7.40 9.62 -15.78
N THR A 411 -7.11 9.28 -14.53
CA THR A 411 -5.98 9.82 -13.75
C THR A 411 -4.92 8.77 -13.45
N ASN A 412 -3.65 9.21 -13.38
CA ASN A 412 -2.56 8.53 -12.70
C ASN A 412 -2.27 9.33 -11.42
N TYR A 413 -2.40 8.71 -10.25
CA TYR A 413 -2.49 9.36 -8.96
C TYR A 413 -1.54 8.72 -7.95
N TYR A 414 -0.62 9.50 -7.39
CA TYR A 414 0.20 9.07 -6.28
C TYR A 414 -0.43 9.55 -4.95
N ASP A 415 -0.63 10.86 -4.82
CA ASP A 415 -1.28 11.52 -3.68
C ASP A 415 -1.94 12.85 -4.09
N ASP A 416 -2.47 13.60 -3.12
CA ASP A 416 -3.12 14.90 -3.35
C ASP A 416 -2.19 15.99 -3.92
N LEU A 417 -0.88 15.80 -3.79
CA LEU A 417 0.13 16.73 -4.31
C LEU A 417 0.77 16.27 -5.62
N CYS A 418 0.63 14.98 -5.99
CA CYS A 418 1.35 14.38 -7.10
C CYS A 418 0.45 13.48 -7.95
N TRP A 419 -0.05 14.01 -9.07
CA TRP A 419 -0.96 13.32 -9.98
C TRP A 419 -0.92 13.92 -11.39
N SER A 420 -1.42 13.17 -12.37
CA SER A 420 -1.76 13.66 -13.70
C SER A 420 -3.15 13.18 -14.12
N TRP A 421 -3.79 13.92 -15.02
CA TRP A 421 -5.18 13.64 -15.38
C TRP A 421 -5.47 14.03 -16.84
N ALA A 422 -6.00 13.10 -17.63
CA ALA A 422 -6.65 13.39 -18.90
C ALA A 422 -8.16 13.43 -18.66
N PHE A 423 -8.82 14.53 -18.98
CA PHE A 423 -10.21 14.73 -18.62
C PHE A 423 -11.00 15.51 -19.68
N VAL A 424 -12.30 15.27 -19.69
CA VAL A 424 -13.28 16.05 -20.45
C VAL A 424 -13.76 17.19 -19.56
N THR A 425 -13.83 18.41 -20.13
CA THR A 425 -14.35 19.63 -19.47
C THR A 425 -15.04 20.53 -20.49
N TRP A 426 -15.48 21.70 -20.06
CA TRP A 426 -16.07 22.74 -20.92
C TRP A 426 -15.10 23.90 -21.13
N ASP A 427 -14.99 24.36 -22.36
CA ASP A 427 -14.26 25.57 -22.72
C ASP A 427 -15.25 26.69 -23.05
N GLU A 428 -15.29 27.73 -22.22
CA GLU A 428 -16.21 28.87 -22.34
C GLU A 428 -15.92 29.70 -23.58
N LYS A 429 -14.67 29.78 -24.04
CA LYS A 429 -14.26 30.56 -25.21
C LYS A 429 -14.69 29.88 -26.51
N ARG A 430 -14.61 28.55 -26.54
CA ARG A 430 -15.03 27.73 -27.70
C ARG A 430 -16.50 27.37 -27.67
N HIS A 431 -17.13 27.49 -26.50
CA HIS A 431 -18.49 26.97 -26.23
C HIS A 431 -18.62 25.49 -26.60
N ALA A 432 -17.64 24.68 -26.17
CA ALA A 432 -17.55 23.28 -26.54
C ALA A 432 -16.97 22.42 -25.38
N ARG A 433 -17.30 21.14 -25.41
CA ARG A 433 -16.57 20.14 -24.62
C ARG A 433 -15.17 20.00 -25.20
N VAL A 434 -14.17 19.89 -24.31
CA VAL A 434 -12.77 19.69 -24.71
C VAL A 434 -12.11 18.61 -23.85
N ILE A 435 -11.08 17.97 -24.39
CA ILE A 435 -10.15 17.14 -23.64
C ILE A 435 -8.94 18.01 -23.28
N GLU A 436 -8.55 17.98 -22.03
CA GLU A 436 -7.34 18.61 -21.50
C GLU A 436 -6.48 17.57 -20.77
N VAL A 437 -5.19 17.82 -20.65
CA VAL A 437 -4.26 17.06 -19.80
C VAL A 437 -3.63 18.01 -18.80
N ALA A 438 -3.74 17.64 -17.52
CA ALA A 438 -3.13 18.38 -16.43
C ALA A 438 -2.24 17.50 -15.56
N GLN A 439 -1.29 18.15 -14.89
CA GLN A 439 -0.43 17.54 -13.88
C GLN A 439 -0.34 18.47 -12.68
N ASN A 440 -0.37 17.90 -11.48
CA ASN A 440 0.05 18.55 -10.27
C ASN A 440 1.37 17.91 -9.80
N ASP A 441 2.38 18.74 -9.63
CA ASP A 441 3.66 18.36 -9.05
C ASP A 441 3.90 19.25 -7.84
N PHE A 442 3.55 18.71 -6.67
CA PHE A 442 3.56 19.42 -5.40
C PHE A 442 2.75 20.73 -5.49
N ASN A 443 2.74 21.75 -5.53
CA ASN A 443 1.90 22.94 -5.70
C ASN A 443 2.03 23.57 -7.10
N GLN A 444 2.59 22.86 -8.06
CA GLN A 444 2.75 23.34 -9.42
C GLN A 444 1.76 22.66 -10.37
N TYR A 445 0.62 23.28 -10.53
CA TYR A 445 -0.37 22.85 -11.52
C TYR A 445 0.07 23.27 -12.93
N THR A 446 0.06 22.33 -13.86
CA THR A 446 0.33 22.56 -15.27
C THR A 446 -0.83 22.02 -16.12
N SER A 447 -1.44 22.86 -16.91
CA SER A 447 -2.33 22.49 -18.01
C SER A 447 -1.48 22.44 -19.29
N PHE A 448 -1.47 21.33 -19.99
CA PHE A 448 -0.53 21.11 -21.10
C PHE A 448 -1.07 21.60 -22.43
N LEU A 449 -2.34 21.37 -22.73
CA LEU A 449 -2.92 21.68 -24.04
C LEU A 449 -3.35 23.15 -24.14
N LYS A 450 -3.94 23.72 -23.11
CA LYS A 450 -4.34 25.13 -23.04
C LYS A 450 -5.18 25.55 -24.27
N ASP A 451 -4.62 26.46 -25.09
CA ASP A 451 -5.27 26.93 -26.33
C ASP A 451 -5.37 25.83 -27.42
N ASP A 452 -4.64 24.72 -27.27
CA ASP A 452 -4.68 23.55 -28.15
C ASP A 452 -5.56 22.41 -27.61
N ALA A 453 -6.41 22.69 -26.61
CA ALA A 453 -7.33 21.70 -26.05
C ALA A 453 -8.19 21.05 -27.16
N ILE A 454 -8.34 19.74 -27.09
CA ILE A 454 -8.94 18.92 -28.15
C ILE A 454 -10.46 19.06 -28.08
N VAL A 455 -11.08 19.63 -29.10
CA VAL A 455 -12.52 19.80 -29.15
C VAL A 455 -13.20 18.45 -29.36
N VAL A 456 -14.11 18.12 -28.47
CA VAL A 456 -14.96 16.93 -28.60
C VAL A 456 -16.08 17.25 -29.60
N PRO A 457 -16.29 16.45 -30.67
CA PRO A 457 -17.37 16.64 -31.59
C PRO A 457 -18.73 16.76 -30.92
N GLU A 458 -19.58 17.63 -31.42
CA GLU A 458 -20.90 17.89 -30.81
C GLU A 458 -21.78 16.62 -30.77
N ASP A 459 -21.65 15.77 -31.79
CA ASP A 459 -22.35 14.50 -31.95
C ASP A 459 -21.67 13.32 -31.28
N ALA A 460 -20.50 13.50 -30.66
CA ALA A 460 -19.83 12.44 -29.90
C ALA A 460 -20.57 12.19 -28.58
N GLU A 461 -21.16 11.01 -28.42
CA GLU A 461 -21.86 10.60 -27.20
C GLU A 461 -20.91 10.28 -26.04
N ALA A 462 -19.69 9.87 -26.34
CA ALA A 462 -18.67 9.48 -25.38
C ALA A 462 -17.27 9.83 -25.87
N VAL A 463 -16.32 9.83 -24.94
CA VAL A 463 -14.89 9.92 -25.20
C VAL A 463 -14.21 8.69 -24.63
N TRP A 464 -13.34 8.05 -25.39
CA TRP A 464 -12.43 7.01 -24.90
C TRP A 464 -11.12 7.68 -24.49
N LEU A 465 -10.65 7.36 -23.30
CA LEU A 465 -9.37 7.81 -22.77
C LEU A 465 -8.52 6.60 -22.45
N ARG A 466 -7.25 6.64 -22.84
CA ARG A 466 -6.27 5.59 -22.54
C ARG A 466 -4.99 6.23 -22.01
N THR A 467 -4.42 5.68 -20.94
CA THR A 467 -3.05 5.95 -20.51
C THR A 467 -2.15 4.80 -20.93
N LYS A 468 -0.95 5.11 -21.41
CA LYS A 468 0.10 4.16 -21.80
C LYS A 468 1.30 4.41 -20.93
N VAL A 469 1.56 3.51 -19.98
CA VAL A 469 2.72 3.59 -19.10
C VAL A 469 3.84 2.70 -19.64
N ARG A 470 5.06 3.25 -19.70
CA ARG A 470 6.26 2.59 -20.24
C ARG A 470 7.45 2.94 -19.36
N THR A 471 7.53 2.30 -18.23
CA THR A 471 8.56 2.46 -17.18
C THR A 471 8.91 3.92 -16.85
N GLU A 472 9.67 4.57 -17.76
CA GLU A 472 10.20 5.93 -17.55
C GLU A 472 9.18 7.04 -17.81
N TYR A 473 8.25 6.78 -18.72
CA TYR A 473 7.30 7.78 -19.21
C TYR A 473 5.91 7.19 -19.36
N TYR A 474 4.94 8.07 -19.34
CA TYR A 474 3.58 7.74 -19.73
C TYR A 474 2.97 8.86 -20.57
N SER A 475 1.95 8.50 -21.36
CA SER A 475 1.19 9.40 -22.21
C SER A 475 -0.29 9.06 -22.15
N TYR A 476 -1.10 9.92 -22.74
CA TYR A 476 -2.53 9.71 -22.91
C TYR A 476 -2.90 9.66 -24.39
N GLU A 477 -3.93 8.87 -24.68
CA GLU A 477 -4.58 8.79 -25.99
C GLU A 477 -6.07 9.05 -25.82
N TYR A 478 -6.72 9.51 -26.86
CA TYR A 478 -8.15 9.66 -26.93
C TYR A 478 -8.72 9.08 -28.22
N SER A 479 -10.01 8.74 -28.19
CA SER A 479 -10.79 8.36 -29.37
C SER A 479 -12.22 8.86 -29.23
N PHE A 480 -12.90 9.08 -30.37
CA PHE A 480 -14.34 9.42 -30.42
C PHE A 480 -15.19 8.28 -30.98
N ASP A 481 -14.58 7.20 -31.47
CA ASP A 481 -15.25 6.02 -32.01
C ASP A 481 -14.89 4.70 -31.31
N GLY A 482 -13.85 4.73 -30.45
CA GLY A 482 -13.37 3.55 -29.71
C GLY A 482 -12.45 2.63 -30.53
N GLU A 483 -12.23 2.94 -31.81
CA GLU A 483 -11.40 2.14 -32.72
C GLU A 483 -10.10 2.87 -33.10
N HIS A 484 -10.17 4.17 -33.36
CA HIS A 484 -9.05 4.99 -33.81
C HIS A 484 -8.58 5.91 -32.67
N PHE A 485 -7.49 5.51 -32.02
CA PHE A 485 -6.88 6.30 -30.95
C PHE A 485 -5.83 7.26 -31.50
N THR A 486 -5.88 8.48 -30.99
CA THR A 486 -4.91 9.54 -31.27
C THR A 486 -4.12 9.86 -30.03
N GLU A 487 -2.79 9.84 -30.13
CA GLU A 487 -1.92 10.24 -29.01
C GLU A 487 -2.05 11.74 -28.74
N ILE A 488 -2.25 12.09 -27.47
CA ILE A 488 -2.18 13.47 -27.00
C ILE A 488 -0.69 13.84 -26.94
N PRO A 489 -0.25 14.97 -27.55
CA PRO A 489 1.17 15.30 -27.68
C PRO A 489 1.81 15.77 -26.34
N VAL A 490 1.59 14.99 -25.26
CA VAL A 490 2.09 15.23 -23.92
C VAL A 490 2.74 13.94 -23.42
N ARG A 491 4.03 14.00 -23.15
CA ARG A 491 4.79 12.90 -22.55
C ARG A 491 5.19 13.28 -21.14
N LEU A 492 4.77 12.50 -20.15
CA LEU A 492 4.95 12.75 -18.73
C LEU A 492 6.03 11.82 -18.16
N ASP A 493 6.86 12.35 -17.27
CA ASP A 493 7.92 11.59 -16.62
C ASP A 493 7.32 10.80 -15.44
N ALA A 494 7.43 9.47 -15.49
CA ALA A 494 6.85 8.59 -14.48
C ALA A 494 7.53 8.71 -13.11
N LYS A 495 8.79 9.18 -13.03
CA LYS A 495 9.50 9.36 -11.75
C LYS A 495 8.75 10.27 -10.76
N ILE A 496 7.97 11.25 -11.28
CA ILE A 496 7.19 12.17 -10.43
C ILE A 496 6.19 11.40 -9.55
N LEU A 497 5.73 10.24 -10.01
CA LEU A 497 4.80 9.36 -9.31
C LEU A 497 5.55 8.25 -8.53
N SER A 498 6.73 8.52 -7.98
CA SER A 498 7.53 7.54 -7.23
C SER A 498 7.76 7.96 -5.79
N ASP A 499 7.90 6.97 -4.91
CA ASP A 499 8.29 7.17 -3.50
C ASP A 499 9.51 8.06 -3.37
N ASP A 500 10.53 7.81 -4.21
CA ASP A 500 11.83 8.49 -4.12
C ASP A 500 11.73 9.97 -4.51
N TYR A 501 10.93 10.28 -5.52
CA TYR A 501 10.68 11.68 -5.92
C TYR A 501 9.89 12.44 -4.86
N VAL A 502 8.81 11.83 -4.37
CA VAL A 502 7.94 12.41 -3.35
C VAL A 502 8.72 12.65 -2.06
N ASN A 503 9.56 11.68 -1.64
CA ASN A 503 10.42 11.82 -0.48
C ASN A 503 11.37 13.02 -0.58
N GLN A 504 11.99 13.22 -1.75
CA GLN A 504 12.91 14.33 -1.99
C GLN A 504 12.21 15.69 -1.99
N ARG A 505 10.93 15.74 -2.38
CA ARG A 505 10.19 16.99 -2.54
C ARG A 505 9.53 17.47 -1.25
N TYR A 506 8.86 16.60 -0.51
CA TYR A 506 8.05 17.02 0.65
C TYR A 506 7.87 15.95 1.74
N GLY A 507 8.39 14.75 1.55
CA GLY A 507 8.13 13.62 2.46
C GLY A 507 6.72 13.04 2.29
N GLY A 508 6.37 12.02 3.08
CA GLY A 508 5.06 11.37 2.94
C GLY A 508 4.97 10.46 1.71
N PHE A 509 5.88 9.49 1.62
CA PHE A 509 6.13 8.64 0.44
C PHE A 509 5.78 7.17 0.71
N PHE A 510 4.68 6.91 1.42
CA PHE A 510 4.41 5.57 1.94
C PHE A 510 3.45 4.75 1.09
N THR A 511 2.89 5.31 0.02
CA THR A 511 1.96 4.63 -0.87
C THR A 511 2.65 4.10 -2.15
N GLY A 512 1.99 4.16 -3.26
CA GLY A 512 2.45 3.88 -4.61
C GLY A 512 1.46 4.49 -5.60
N THR A 513 1.74 4.38 -6.89
CA THR A 513 0.88 4.96 -7.90
C THR A 513 -0.37 4.13 -8.15
N PHE A 514 -1.48 4.82 -8.40
CA PHE A 514 -2.77 4.27 -8.80
C PHE A 514 -3.17 4.84 -10.17
N VAL A 515 -4.00 4.10 -10.90
CA VAL A 515 -4.69 4.54 -12.09
C VAL A 515 -6.19 4.43 -11.86
N GLY A 516 -6.96 5.46 -12.23
CA GLY A 516 -8.38 5.44 -11.89
C GLY A 516 -9.25 6.47 -12.59
N LEU A 517 -10.51 6.46 -12.21
CA LEU A 517 -11.59 7.24 -12.75
C LEU A 517 -12.01 8.30 -11.75
N ALA A 518 -12.05 9.55 -12.19
CA ALA A 518 -12.40 10.67 -11.31
C ALA A 518 -13.46 11.57 -11.92
N CYS A 519 -14.28 12.17 -11.06
CA CYS A 519 -15.25 13.20 -11.42
C CYS A 519 -15.20 14.34 -10.40
N VAL A 520 -15.02 15.56 -10.89
CA VAL A 520 -14.90 16.80 -10.10
C VAL A 520 -15.98 17.77 -10.51
N ASP A 521 -16.65 18.41 -9.56
CA ASP A 521 -17.54 19.54 -9.77
C ASP A 521 -17.39 20.58 -8.65
N LEU A 522 -16.71 21.65 -8.96
CA LEU A 522 -16.53 22.77 -8.01
C LEU A 522 -17.64 23.83 -8.15
N SER A 523 -18.56 23.64 -9.10
CA SER A 523 -19.65 24.59 -9.36
C SER A 523 -20.91 24.36 -8.54
N GLY A 524 -21.18 23.12 -8.08
CA GLY A 524 -22.39 22.84 -7.33
C GLY A 524 -22.71 21.38 -7.07
N TYR A 525 -21.81 20.48 -7.43
CA TYR A 525 -21.95 19.02 -7.25
C TYR A 525 -23.15 18.40 -7.99
N ASP A 526 -23.52 18.98 -9.12
CA ASP A 526 -24.60 18.47 -9.96
C ASP A 526 -24.10 17.61 -11.14
N ALA A 527 -22.81 17.73 -11.51
CA ALA A 527 -22.23 16.99 -12.61
C ALA A 527 -22.16 15.48 -12.29
N LYS A 528 -22.40 14.66 -13.33
CA LYS A 528 -22.26 13.21 -13.25
C LYS A 528 -21.53 12.71 -14.48
N ALA A 529 -20.56 11.85 -14.27
CA ALA A 529 -19.85 11.14 -15.33
C ALA A 529 -20.21 9.66 -15.28
N GLU A 530 -20.47 9.04 -16.43
CA GLU A 530 -20.69 7.61 -16.55
C GLU A 530 -19.50 6.99 -17.28
N PHE A 531 -18.94 5.93 -16.70
CA PHE A 531 -17.86 5.15 -17.26
C PHE A 531 -18.40 3.76 -17.59
N ASP A 532 -18.34 3.36 -18.88
CA ASP A 532 -18.93 2.11 -19.35
C ASP A 532 -18.09 0.90 -18.95
N TYR A 533 -16.77 1.07 -18.82
CA TYR A 533 -15.85 0.02 -18.42
C TYR A 533 -14.50 0.62 -17.97
N PHE A 534 -13.68 -0.24 -17.40
CA PHE A 534 -12.26 0.04 -17.20
C PHE A 534 -11.45 -1.20 -17.61
N ASP A 535 -10.51 -1.02 -18.52
CA ASP A 535 -9.59 -2.08 -18.99
C ASP A 535 -8.18 -1.77 -18.50
N TYR A 536 -7.53 -2.74 -17.83
CA TYR A 536 -6.15 -2.62 -17.34
C TYR A 536 -5.35 -3.81 -17.87
N ARG A 537 -4.37 -3.55 -18.72
CA ARG A 537 -3.61 -4.58 -19.41
C ARG A 537 -2.11 -4.42 -19.16
N GLU A 538 -1.54 -5.35 -18.40
CA GLU A 538 -0.09 -5.41 -18.18
C GLU A 538 0.62 -5.87 -19.45
N LEU A 539 1.82 -5.32 -19.67
CA LEU A 539 2.72 -5.75 -20.72
C LEU A 539 3.86 -6.58 -20.11
N PRO A 540 4.51 -7.47 -20.89
CA PRO A 540 5.60 -8.28 -20.38
C PRO A 540 6.73 -7.45 -19.78
N ASP A 541 7.13 -7.75 -18.54
CA ASP A 541 8.33 -7.18 -17.92
C ASP A 541 9.58 -7.85 -18.53
N ASN A 542 10.35 -7.08 -19.28
CA ASN A 542 11.57 -7.55 -19.94
C ASN A 542 12.85 -7.20 -19.16
N ARG A 543 12.77 -6.78 -17.90
CA ARG A 543 13.90 -6.33 -17.06
C ARG A 543 14.47 -7.44 -16.18
#